data_20a5988b233d6b0a5b6cc2652d0331a0
#
_entry.id   20a5988b233d6b0a5b6cc2652d0331a0
#
_cell.length_a   1.000
_cell.length_b   1.000
_cell.length_c   1.000
_cell.angle_alpha   90.00
_cell.angle_beta   90.00
_cell.angle_gamma   90.00
#
_symmetry.space_group_name_H-M   'P 1'
#
loop_
_entity.id
_entity.type
_entity.pdbx_description
1 polymer ?
#
loop_
_entity_poly.entity_id
_entity_poly.type
_entity_poly.pdbx_seq_one_letter_code
_entity_poly.pdbx_strand_id
1 'polypeptide(L)'
;MSPGRLCCLVLLTLGALAVVVVLVVILTQPKCGPQQYLHGAVAADTEICSDIGRDILKSGGTAVDAAIAALICTSVMNPQSSGLGGGVVFTIYNASTGTVEVINARETVPRVFLHNLLNGCAGVPIGPHWIAVPGEIRGYEEAHKRYGRLPWKSLFEPTIKLLSKPLIISPVMDKIISHPDFSRPGRSLCPLICEGQRFLKLGEAFRWPALQQTLRAVAENGASAFYEGPIGKALVEDVRKAGSTISLEDLKAYKAEVSSALNITLNNYTTVFSPGPPMGGAVLLFILKILEEYKLHKESLATPEEKMENYHLIAEVLKFGNMQKPHMSDPTFSDAQVTARTLLSDKIAKLVRSRIDDRGDHPLNHYQLLESASSHRYKTKGTTQISVLAADGSAVSATSTINYPFGSFIYSNQTGIILNNELADFCIANRSIKPGEKPPSAMVPSILVSKTGDMLVIGGAGGAWIISATAMAIINKLWLGYDLEHAISAPIMHTEGDKILFETNFSEVLFAKWKGMRLDLSQL
;
A
#
# COMPACT_ATOMS: atom_id res chain seq x y z
N MET A 1 38.39 5.10 63.31
CA MET A 1 38.19 5.84 62.05
C MET A 1 37.42 7.13 62.35
N SER A 2 37.84 8.24 61.82
CA SER A 2 37.10 9.49 62.02
C SER A 2 35.73 9.41 61.29
N PRO A 3 34.65 10.02 61.81
CA PRO A 3 33.35 9.99 61.20
C PRO A 3 33.33 10.39 59.71
N GLY A 4 34.20 11.28 59.28
CA GLY A 4 34.33 11.71 57.88
C GLY A 4 34.90 10.63 56.95
N ARG A 5 35.84 9.82 57.41
CA ARG A 5 36.39 8.69 56.63
C ARG A 5 35.34 7.55 56.45
N LEU A 6 34.50 7.34 57.45
CA LEU A 6 33.39 6.39 57.37
C LEU A 6 32.33 6.85 56.35
N CYS A 7 31.95 8.12 56.38
CA CYS A 7 31.03 8.71 55.43
C CYS A 7 31.52 8.65 53.96
N CYS A 8 32.80 8.96 53.72
CA CYS A 8 33.41 8.80 52.39
C CYS A 8 33.40 7.36 51.89
N LEU A 9 33.71 6.39 52.76
CA LEU A 9 33.68 4.98 52.40
C LEU A 9 32.27 4.50 52.05
N VAL A 10 31.26 4.90 52.82
CA VAL A 10 29.84 4.57 52.54
C VAL A 10 29.37 5.20 51.20
N LEU A 11 29.73 6.44 50.93
CA LEU A 11 29.39 7.08 49.64
C LEU A 11 30.09 6.41 48.45
N LEU A 12 31.36 6.01 48.60
CA LEU A 12 32.09 5.30 47.54
C LEU A 12 31.49 3.89 47.28
N THR A 13 31.08 3.18 48.33
CA THR A 13 30.48 1.84 48.15
C THR A 13 29.07 1.95 47.56
N LEU A 14 28.28 2.96 47.91
CA LEU A 14 26.98 3.21 47.29
C LEU A 14 27.12 3.61 45.81
N GLY A 15 28.10 4.45 45.50
CA GLY A 15 28.42 4.83 44.11
C GLY A 15 28.86 3.62 43.29
N ALA A 16 29.74 2.77 43.83
CA ALA A 16 30.16 1.55 43.12
C ALA A 16 28.99 0.56 42.91
N LEU A 17 28.11 0.42 43.93
CA LEU A 17 26.93 -0.41 43.80
C LEU A 17 25.96 0.11 42.73
N ALA A 18 25.75 1.41 42.66
CA ALA A 18 24.92 2.03 41.64
C ALA A 18 25.46 1.80 40.23
N VAL A 19 26.78 1.93 40.04
CA VAL A 19 27.46 1.63 38.77
C VAL A 19 27.29 0.16 38.38
N VAL A 20 27.46 -0.76 39.33
CA VAL A 20 27.27 -2.21 39.07
C VAL A 20 25.81 -2.50 38.69
N VAL A 21 24.83 -1.92 39.39
CA VAL A 21 23.42 -2.09 39.06
C VAL A 21 23.11 -1.58 37.66
N VAL A 22 23.61 -0.39 37.30
CA VAL A 22 23.45 0.19 35.94
C VAL A 22 24.10 -0.71 34.89
N LEU A 23 25.32 -1.21 35.15
CA LEU A 23 26.01 -2.14 34.23
C LEU A 23 25.24 -3.46 34.08
N VAL A 24 24.74 -4.03 35.17
CA VAL A 24 23.92 -5.25 35.11
C VAL A 24 22.65 -5.00 34.32
N VAL A 25 21.94 -3.88 34.53
CA VAL A 25 20.74 -3.51 33.76
C VAL A 25 21.07 -3.37 32.27
N ILE A 26 22.17 -2.70 31.92
CA ILE A 26 22.59 -2.53 30.52
C ILE A 26 22.98 -3.88 29.87
N LEU A 27 23.68 -4.75 30.62
CA LEU A 27 24.15 -6.03 30.11
C LEU A 27 23.05 -7.11 30.06
N THR A 28 22.02 -6.98 30.90
CA THR A 28 20.88 -7.90 30.94
C THR A 28 19.71 -7.43 30.09
N GLN A 29 19.75 -6.22 29.51
CA GLN A 29 18.75 -5.84 28.53
C GLN A 29 18.77 -6.83 27.35
N PRO A 30 17.61 -7.42 27.01
CA PRO A 30 17.54 -8.33 25.89
C PRO A 30 17.96 -7.57 24.63
N LYS A 31 19.07 -7.99 24.03
CA LYS A 31 19.49 -7.47 22.71
C LYS A 31 18.60 -8.14 21.68
N CYS A 32 17.77 -7.36 21.01
CA CYS A 32 17.06 -7.85 19.82
C CYS A 32 18.08 -8.27 18.77
N GLY A 33 17.93 -9.48 18.27
CA GLY A 33 18.60 -9.89 17.04
C GLY A 33 18.06 -9.10 15.83
N PRO A 34 18.74 -9.15 14.68
CA PRO A 34 18.19 -8.59 13.45
C PRO A 34 16.77 -9.10 13.23
N GLN A 35 15.83 -8.21 12.90
CA GLN A 35 14.44 -8.54 12.64
C GLN A 35 13.61 -9.04 13.87
N GLN A 36 14.10 -8.84 15.07
CA GLN A 36 13.36 -9.08 16.31
C GLN A 36 13.00 -7.76 16.98
N TYR A 37 11.73 -7.57 17.33
CA TYR A 37 11.20 -6.35 17.92
C TYR A 37 10.56 -6.69 19.26
N LEU A 38 10.96 -6.00 20.34
CA LEU A 38 10.48 -6.28 21.70
C LEU A 38 9.05 -5.80 21.96
N HIS A 39 8.65 -4.70 21.31
CA HIS A 39 7.40 -4.01 21.66
C HIS A 39 6.52 -3.70 20.47
N GLY A 40 7.03 -3.84 19.26
CA GLY A 40 6.29 -3.52 18.04
C GLY A 40 7.17 -2.89 16.98
N ALA A 41 6.64 -2.77 15.78
CA ALA A 41 7.31 -2.19 14.63
C ALA A 41 6.33 -1.40 13.77
N VAL A 42 6.83 -0.32 13.16
CA VAL A 42 6.11 0.46 12.15
C VAL A 42 7.02 0.67 10.97
N ALA A 43 6.53 0.35 9.78
CA ALA A 43 7.19 0.61 8.51
C ALA A 43 6.29 1.47 7.63
N ALA A 44 6.84 2.58 7.14
CA ALA A 44 6.22 3.52 6.22
C ALA A 44 7.24 3.94 5.16
N ASP A 45 6.80 4.59 4.09
CA ASP A 45 7.67 5.05 3.00
C ASP A 45 8.74 6.07 3.45
N THR A 46 8.57 6.71 4.60
CA THR A 46 9.53 7.66 5.16
C THR A 46 9.79 7.38 6.64
N GLU A 47 11.03 7.61 7.06
CA GLU A 47 11.46 7.43 8.44
C GLU A 47 10.61 8.25 9.43
N ILE A 48 10.37 9.52 9.10
CA ILE A 48 9.57 10.41 9.96
C ILE A 48 8.14 9.89 10.19
N CYS A 49 7.52 9.24 9.20
CA CYS A 49 6.18 8.69 9.34
C CYS A 49 6.19 7.36 10.09
N SER A 50 7.24 6.56 9.95
CA SER A 50 7.49 5.37 10.79
C SER A 50 7.69 5.77 12.25
N ASP A 51 8.45 6.84 12.50
CA ASP A 51 8.69 7.40 13.83
C ASP A 51 7.41 7.91 14.49
N ILE A 52 6.55 8.62 13.74
CA ILE A 52 5.24 9.07 14.23
C ILE A 52 4.40 7.86 14.64
N GLY A 53 4.28 6.85 13.79
CA GLY A 53 3.53 5.63 14.13
C GLY A 53 4.10 4.92 15.36
N ARG A 54 5.42 4.79 15.45
CA ARG A 54 6.12 4.24 16.63
C ARG A 54 5.80 5.03 17.91
N ASP A 55 5.81 6.36 17.82
CA ASP A 55 5.58 7.21 19.00
C ASP A 55 4.11 7.15 19.45
N ILE A 56 3.17 6.94 18.53
CA ILE A 56 1.77 6.60 18.85
C ILE A 56 1.70 5.27 19.61
N LEU A 57 2.41 4.21 19.17
CA LEU A 57 2.46 2.94 19.93
C LEU A 57 3.04 3.15 21.33
N LYS A 58 4.14 3.92 21.47
CA LYS A 58 4.76 4.25 22.77
C LYS A 58 3.83 5.03 23.68
N SER A 59 2.94 5.82 23.11
CA SER A 59 1.93 6.60 23.85
C SER A 59 0.71 5.74 24.28
N GLY A 60 0.75 4.44 24.05
CA GLY A 60 -0.32 3.49 24.40
C GLY A 60 -1.39 3.34 23.33
N GLY A 61 -1.15 3.82 22.11
CA GLY A 61 -2.01 3.61 20.95
C GLY A 61 -2.02 2.16 20.49
N THR A 62 -3.08 1.79 19.76
CA THR A 62 -3.20 0.48 19.10
C THR A 62 -2.42 0.46 17.78
N ALA A 63 -2.31 -0.73 17.16
CA ALA A 63 -1.76 -0.85 15.81
C ALA A 63 -2.53 0.03 14.80
N VAL A 64 -3.85 0.17 14.97
CA VAL A 64 -4.70 1.01 14.12
C VAL A 64 -4.43 2.50 14.35
N ASP A 65 -4.31 2.95 15.61
CA ASP A 65 -3.94 4.34 15.90
C ASP A 65 -2.61 4.73 15.24
N ALA A 66 -1.61 3.83 15.36
CA ALA A 66 -0.29 4.04 14.75
C ALA A 66 -0.35 4.06 13.23
N ALA A 67 -1.12 3.15 12.61
CA ALA A 67 -1.29 3.11 11.15
C ALA A 67 -1.96 4.38 10.62
N ILE A 68 -3.02 4.86 11.28
CA ILE A 68 -3.71 6.10 10.88
C ILE A 68 -2.75 7.30 10.97
N ALA A 69 -2.03 7.45 12.08
CA ALA A 69 -1.10 8.57 12.25
C ALA A 69 0.05 8.54 11.23
N ALA A 70 0.58 7.34 10.90
CA ALA A 70 1.58 7.16 9.86
C ALA A 70 1.02 7.47 8.46
N LEU A 71 -0.22 7.09 8.14
CA LEU A 71 -0.90 7.41 6.89
C LEU A 71 -1.12 8.92 6.73
N ILE A 72 -1.60 9.60 7.77
CA ILE A 72 -1.75 11.06 7.77
C ILE A 72 -0.39 11.74 7.50
N CYS A 73 0.68 11.25 8.12
CA CYS A 73 2.04 11.75 7.87
C CYS A 73 2.47 11.49 6.42
N THR A 74 2.25 10.29 5.90
CA THR A 74 2.66 9.90 4.54
C THR A 74 1.93 10.70 3.48
N SER A 75 0.65 11.06 3.71
CA SER A 75 -0.10 11.93 2.81
C SER A 75 0.53 13.34 2.64
N VAL A 76 1.38 13.73 3.59
CA VAL A 76 2.12 15.01 3.57
C VAL A 76 3.53 14.83 3.03
N MET A 77 4.21 13.74 3.41
CA MET A 77 5.60 13.50 3.03
C MET A 77 5.75 12.91 1.62
N ASN A 78 4.73 12.15 1.15
CA ASN A 78 4.65 11.56 -0.17
C ASN A 78 3.36 11.99 -0.92
N PRO A 79 3.14 13.30 -1.13
CA PRO A 79 1.90 13.84 -1.70
C PRO A 79 1.66 13.38 -3.14
N GLN A 80 2.67 12.90 -3.81
CA GLN A 80 2.56 12.31 -5.15
C GLN A 80 1.91 10.92 -5.13
N SER A 81 1.85 10.24 -3.98
CA SER A 81 1.44 8.84 -3.89
C SER A 81 0.12 8.63 -3.16
N SER A 82 -0.17 9.43 -2.14
CA SER A 82 -1.36 9.29 -1.29
C SER A 82 -1.83 10.65 -0.76
N GLY A 83 -3.03 10.70 -0.23
CA GLY A 83 -3.57 11.93 0.34
C GLY A 83 -5.03 11.83 0.72
N LEU A 84 -5.55 12.86 1.41
CA LEU A 84 -6.94 12.92 1.85
C LEU A 84 -7.96 12.93 0.70
N GLY A 85 -7.50 13.21 -0.52
CA GLY A 85 -8.30 13.17 -1.74
C GLY A 85 -8.33 11.80 -2.42
N GLY A 86 -7.81 10.76 -1.78
CA GLY A 86 -7.74 9.37 -2.24
C GLY A 86 -8.54 8.39 -1.41
N GLY A 87 -8.05 7.15 -1.33
CA GLY A 87 -8.65 6.09 -0.54
C GLY A 87 -7.63 5.11 0.04
N VAL A 88 -8.08 4.37 1.05
CA VAL A 88 -7.27 3.44 1.83
C VAL A 88 -7.96 2.10 2.00
N VAL A 89 -7.16 1.04 2.04
CA VAL A 89 -7.60 -0.30 2.42
C VAL A 89 -6.76 -0.80 3.58
N PHE A 90 -7.43 -1.21 4.65
CA PHE A 90 -6.80 -1.84 5.81
C PHE A 90 -7.08 -3.33 5.83
N THR A 91 -6.08 -4.12 6.17
CA THR A 91 -6.21 -5.48 6.69
C THR A 91 -5.73 -5.46 8.13
N ILE A 92 -6.61 -5.81 9.06
CA ILE A 92 -6.39 -5.65 10.51
C ILE A 92 -6.52 -7.01 11.17
N TYR A 93 -5.46 -7.48 11.82
CA TYR A 93 -5.45 -8.65 12.69
C TYR A 93 -5.66 -8.21 14.14
N ASN A 94 -6.69 -8.71 14.77
CA ASN A 94 -6.97 -8.51 16.19
C ASN A 94 -6.45 -9.71 16.99
N ALA A 95 -5.38 -9.53 17.73
CA ALA A 95 -4.75 -10.60 18.52
C ALA A 95 -5.66 -11.17 19.61
N SER A 96 -6.58 -10.37 20.18
CA SER A 96 -7.47 -10.83 21.25
C SER A 96 -8.54 -11.81 20.78
N THR A 97 -8.92 -11.75 19.52
CA THR A 97 -9.96 -12.60 18.91
C THR A 97 -9.43 -13.56 17.85
N GLY A 98 -8.20 -13.34 17.36
CA GLY A 98 -7.63 -14.08 16.23
C GLY A 98 -8.31 -13.79 14.89
N THR A 99 -9.15 -12.74 14.81
CA THR A 99 -9.90 -12.40 13.58
C THR A 99 -9.14 -11.42 12.71
N VAL A 100 -9.39 -11.50 11.40
CA VAL A 100 -8.85 -10.54 10.42
C VAL A 100 -9.99 -9.88 9.67
N GLU A 101 -10.10 -8.56 9.83
CA GLU A 101 -11.06 -7.73 9.11
C GLU A 101 -10.37 -6.86 8.05
N VAL A 102 -11.11 -6.58 6.98
CA VAL A 102 -10.73 -5.62 5.94
C VAL A 102 -11.65 -4.42 6.03
N ILE A 103 -11.08 -3.23 6.10
CA ILE A 103 -11.81 -1.97 5.93
C ILE A 103 -11.47 -1.46 4.54
N ASN A 104 -12.48 -1.47 3.67
CA ASN A 104 -12.37 -1.03 2.29
C ASN A 104 -12.92 0.40 2.18
N ALA A 105 -12.02 1.36 2.21
CA ALA A 105 -12.31 2.77 1.95
C ALA A 105 -11.77 3.22 0.57
N ARG A 106 -11.84 2.31 -0.42
CA ARG A 106 -11.61 2.61 -1.84
C ARG A 106 -12.61 3.64 -2.31
N GLU A 107 -12.21 4.52 -3.17
CA GLU A 107 -13.03 5.56 -3.77
C GLU A 107 -14.24 4.99 -4.52
N THR A 108 -15.26 5.82 -4.78
CA THR A 108 -16.45 5.39 -5.51
C THR A 108 -16.74 6.29 -6.71
N VAL A 109 -17.38 5.72 -7.72
CA VAL A 109 -17.92 6.48 -8.86
C VAL A 109 -18.97 7.48 -8.35
N PRO A 110 -18.86 8.79 -8.67
CA PRO A 110 -19.89 9.77 -8.32
C PRO A 110 -21.23 9.47 -9.02
N ARG A 111 -22.34 9.97 -8.48
CA ARG A 111 -23.67 9.77 -9.04
C ARG A 111 -23.81 10.30 -10.47
N VAL A 112 -23.12 11.36 -10.77
CA VAL A 112 -23.04 11.95 -12.11
C VAL A 112 -21.61 11.86 -12.62
N PHE A 113 -21.40 11.25 -13.76
CA PHE A 113 -20.12 11.14 -14.43
C PHE A 113 -20.30 11.12 -15.96
N LEU A 114 -19.23 11.24 -16.71
CA LEU A 114 -19.29 11.19 -18.18
C LEU A 114 -19.57 9.77 -18.66
N HIS A 115 -20.66 9.55 -19.37
CA HIS A 115 -21.04 8.23 -19.90
C HIS A 115 -19.98 7.62 -20.85
N ASN A 116 -19.21 8.46 -21.53
CA ASN A 116 -18.14 8.05 -22.45
C ASN A 116 -16.75 8.18 -21.83
N LEU A 117 -16.63 8.25 -20.49
CA LEU A 117 -15.36 8.44 -19.76
C LEU A 117 -14.30 7.44 -20.21
N LEU A 118 -14.66 6.17 -20.37
CA LEU A 118 -13.73 5.10 -20.71
C LEU A 118 -13.17 5.19 -22.15
N ASN A 119 -13.76 6.00 -23.03
CA ASN A 119 -13.16 6.29 -24.33
C ASN A 119 -11.83 7.05 -24.17
N GLY A 120 -11.61 7.71 -23.02
CA GLY A 120 -10.37 8.37 -22.67
C GLY A 120 -9.22 7.44 -22.22
N CYS A 121 -9.48 6.13 -22.05
CA CYS A 121 -8.47 5.15 -21.62
C CYS A 121 -7.30 4.96 -22.60
N ALA A 122 -7.48 5.30 -23.87
CA ALA A 122 -6.40 5.28 -24.86
C ALA A 122 -5.36 6.38 -24.65
N GLY A 123 -5.71 7.44 -23.89
CA GLY A 123 -4.83 8.56 -23.53
C GLY A 123 -4.28 8.44 -22.13
N VAL A 124 -3.96 9.61 -21.52
CA VAL A 124 -3.57 9.70 -20.11
C VAL A 124 -4.82 10.09 -19.32
N PRO A 125 -5.37 9.21 -18.45
CA PRO A 125 -6.63 9.45 -17.74
C PRO A 125 -6.41 10.35 -16.53
N ILE A 126 -6.17 11.64 -16.74
CA ILE A 126 -6.02 12.69 -15.73
C ILE A 126 -7.04 13.81 -15.93
N GLY A 127 -7.15 14.69 -14.96
CA GLY A 127 -8.09 15.82 -14.99
C GLY A 127 -9.38 15.54 -14.20
N PRO A 128 -10.30 16.54 -14.15
CA PRO A 128 -11.41 16.57 -13.20
C PRO A 128 -12.45 15.47 -13.38
N HIS A 129 -12.60 14.93 -14.59
CA HIS A 129 -13.59 13.88 -14.87
C HIS A 129 -13.17 12.49 -14.36
N TRP A 130 -11.89 12.31 -14.05
CA TRP A 130 -11.34 11.06 -13.54
C TRP A 130 -11.35 10.96 -12.01
N ILE A 131 -11.80 12.01 -11.33
CA ILE A 131 -11.86 12.04 -9.87
C ILE A 131 -13.01 11.15 -9.39
N ALA A 132 -12.68 10.17 -8.55
CA ALA A 132 -13.64 9.40 -7.76
C ALA A 132 -13.89 10.05 -6.40
N VAL A 133 -15.01 9.72 -5.76
CA VAL A 133 -15.38 10.24 -4.43
C VAL A 133 -14.36 9.75 -3.39
N PRO A 134 -13.62 10.62 -2.69
CA PRO A 134 -12.58 10.23 -1.74
C PRO A 134 -13.11 9.41 -0.56
N GLY A 135 -12.35 8.37 -0.19
CA GLY A 135 -12.69 7.47 0.91
C GLY A 135 -11.77 7.55 2.12
N GLU A 136 -10.59 8.13 1.98
CA GLU A 136 -9.48 8.04 2.94
C GLU A 136 -9.90 8.33 4.39
N ILE A 137 -10.53 9.47 4.65
CA ILE A 137 -10.88 9.90 6.01
C ILE A 137 -12.01 9.03 6.61
N ARG A 138 -12.99 8.54 5.80
CA ARG A 138 -13.98 7.57 6.28
C ARG A 138 -13.34 6.23 6.62
N GLY A 139 -12.28 5.84 5.89
CA GLY A 139 -11.49 4.66 6.23
C GLY A 139 -10.81 4.81 7.59
N TYR A 140 -10.20 5.95 7.85
CA TYR A 140 -9.60 6.25 9.17
C TYR A 140 -10.66 6.24 10.28
N GLU A 141 -11.79 6.89 10.07
CA GLU A 141 -12.89 6.95 11.04
C GLU A 141 -13.41 5.56 11.39
N GLU A 142 -13.69 4.72 10.38
CA GLU A 142 -14.19 3.37 10.59
C GLU A 142 -13.16 2.49 11.31
N ALA A 143 -11.88 2.57 10.93
CA ALA A 143 -10.81 1.84 11.59
C ALA A 143 -10.62 2.29 13.06
N HIS A 144 -10.61 3.60 13.30
CA HIS A 144 -10.47 4.16 14.63
C HIS A 144 -11.68 3.83 15.53
N LYS A 145 -12.90 3.93 15.03
CA LYS A 145 -14.12 3.58 15.75
C LYS A 145 -14.11 2.14 16.24
N ARG A 146 -13.54 1.20 15.47
CA ARG A 146 -13.53 -0.23 15.79
C ARG A 146 -12.36 -0.63 16.68
N TYR A 147 -11.18 -0.03 16.47
CA TYR A 147 -9.91 -0.50 17.02
C TYR A 147 -9.06 0.59 17.66
N GLY A 148 -9.45 1.86 17.54
CA GLY A 148 -8.73 2.98 18.15
C GLY A 148 -8.83 2.99 19.67
N ARG A 149 -7.81 3.53 20.32
CA ARG A 149 -7.73 3.71 21.78
C ARG A 149 -7.41 5.14 22.15
N LEU A 150 -6.51 5.78 21.41
CA LEU A 150 -6.17 7.17 21.66
C LEU A 150 -7.25 8.11 21.11
N PRO A 151 -7.39 9.33 21.68
CA PRO A 151 -8.31 10.32 21.13
C PRO A 151 -8.02 10.59 19.65
N TRP A 152 -9.05 10.65 18.82
CA TRP A 152 -8.96 10.92 17.39
C TRP A 152 -8.00 12.06 17.04
N LYS A 153 -8.14 13.20 17.74
CA LYS A 153 -7.34 14.39 17.54
C LYS A 153 -5.83 14.13 17.67
N SER A 154 -5.43 13.29 18.62
CA SER A 154 -4.02 13.02 18.89
C SER A 154 -3.29 12.32 17.73
N LEU A 155 -4.02 11.64 16.83
CA LEU A 155 -3.45 10.99 15.65
C LEU A 155 -3.03 11.99 14.58
N PHE A 156 -3.65 13.17 14.55
CA PHE A 156 -3.39 14.24 13.59
C PHE A 156 -2.31 15.23 14.08
N GLU A 157 -2.20 15.42 15.40
CA GLU A 157 -1.33 16.43 15.99
C GLU A 157 0.12 16.35 15.55
N PRO A 158 0.78 15.19 15.45
CA PRO A 158 2.16 15.10 14.99
C PRO A 158 2.36 15.68 13.60
N THR A 159 1.47 15.36 12.66
CA THR A 159 1.52 15.84 11.27
C THR A 159 1.14 17.32 11.17
N ILE A 160 0.15 17.78 11.94
CA ILE A 160 -0.18 19.22 12.03
C ILE A 160 1.03 20.04 12.52
N LYS A 161 1.78 19.50 13.49
CA LYS A 161 3.03 20.09 13.98
C LYS A 161 4.12 20.08 12.90
N LEU A 162 4.24 19.00 12.14
CA LEU A 162 5.18 18.89 11.02
C LEU A 162 4.90 20.00 9.98
N LEU A 163 3.65 20.21 9.61
CA LEU A 163 3.21 21.24 8.65
C LEU A 163 3.39 22.69 9.15
N SER A 164 3.70 22.91 10.43
CA SER A 164 4.06 24.26 10.92
C SER A 164 5.45 24.73 10.44
N LYS A 165 6.27 23.79 9.95
CA LYS A 165 7.59 24.06 9.37
C LYS A 165 7.52 23.92 7.84
N PRO A 166 8.49 24.51 7.10
CA PRO A 166 8.65 24.21 5.69
C PRO A 166 8.91 22.70 5.46
N LEU A 167 8.29 22.14 4.44
CA LEU A 167 8.58 20.82 3.92
C LEU A 167 9.64 20.92 2.82
N ILE A 168 10.33 19.83 2.53
CA ILE A 168 11.41 19.78 1.55
C ILE A 168 11.02 18.86 0.40
N ILE A 169 11.28 19.27 -0.84
CA ILE A 169 11.12 18.40 -2.03
C ILE A 169 12.03 17.20 -1.88
N SER A 170 11.44 16.01 -1.78
CA SER A 170 12.14 14.73 -1.64
C SER A 170 12.74 14.26 -2.99
N PRO A 171 13.72 13.33 -2.99
CA PRO A 171 14.25 12.76 -4.22
C PRO A 171 13.19 12.12 -5.11
N VAL A 172 12.21 11.41 -4.52
CA VAL A 172 11.11 10.79 -5.27
C VAL A 172 10.21 11.84 -5.91
N MET A 173 9.87 12.88 -5.15
CA MET A 173 9.06 13.99 -5.64
C MET A 173 9.76 14.75 -6.77
N ASP A 174 11.07 15.03 -6.61
CA ASP A 174 11.88 15.71 -7.63
C ASP A 174 11.95 14.88 -8.93
N LYS A 175 12.18 13.57 -8.85
CA LYS A 175 12.18 12.66 -10.00
C LYS A 175 10.88 12.76 -10.81
N ILE A 176 9.74 12.87 -10.14
CA ILE A 176 8.43 12.97 -10.79
C ILE A 176 8.21 14.38 -11.38
N ILE A 177 8.48 15.43 -10.61
CA ILE A 177 8.29 16.83 -11.04
C ILE A 177 9.20 17.19 -12.21
N SER A 178 10.41 16.63 -12.25
CA SER A 178 11.40 16.84 -13.30
C SER A 178 11.12 16.03 -14.58
N HIS A 179 10.15 15.09 -14.56
CA HIS A 179 9.81 14.32 -15.74
C HIS A 179 9.13 15.20 -16.81
N PRO A 180 9.49 15.08 -18.09
CA PRO A 180 8.93 15.93 -19.17
C PRO A 180 7.40 15.90 -19.23
N ASP A 181 6.78 14.73 -19.03
CA ASP A 181 5.33 14.55 -19.07
C ASP A 181 4.60 15.28 -17.92
N PHE A 182 5.32 15.59 -16.84
CA PHE A 182 4.78 16.35 -15.70
C PHE A 182 4.63 17.84 -16.03
N SER A 183 5.44 18.39 -16.91
CA SER A 183 5.59 19.84 -17.10
C SER A 183 4.29 20.57 -17.40
N ARG A 184 3.39 19.99 -18.21
CA ARG A 184 2.10 20.58 -18.59
C ARG A 184 1.01 20.34 -17.54
N PRO A 185 0.68 19.10 -17.14
CA PRO A 185 -0.38 18.86 -16.15
C PRO A 185 0.00 19.35 -14.77
N GLY A 186 1.27 19.32 -14.38
CA GLY A 186 1.76 19.77 -13.07
C GLY A 186 1.57 21.26 -12.78
N ARG A 187 1.25 22.08 -13.81
CA ARG A 187 0.99 23.53 -13.62
C ARG A 187 -0.15 23.84 -12.66
N SER A 188 -1.14 22.97 -12.60
CA SER A 188 -2.25 23.11 -11.64
C SER A 188 -1.83 22.96 -10.17
N LEU A 189 -0.67 22.32 -9.93
CA LEU A 189 -0.07 22.17 -8.60
C LEU A 189 0.89 23.33 -8.23
N CYS A 190 1.08 24.30 -9.11
CA CYS A 190 1.96 25.44 -8.86
C CYS A 190 1.65 26.24 -7.59
N PRO A 191 0.38 26.37 -7.10
CA PRO A 191 0.12 26.97 -5.80
C PRO A 191 0.86 26.30 -4.63
N LEU A 192 1.25 25.02 -4.79
CA LEU A 192 1.95 24.25 -3.77
C LEU A 192 3.45 24.09 -4.06
N ILE A 193 3.83 23.74 -5.31
CA ILE A 193 5.16 23.24 -5.66
C ILE A 193 5.91 24.11 -6.67
N CYS A 194 5.52 25.38 -6.84
CA CYS A 194 6.24 26.31 -7.72
C CYS A 194 6.70 27.56 -6.95
N GLU A 195 7.79 28.15 -7.45
CA GLU A 195 8.21 29.52 -7.18
C GLU A 195 8.01 30.34 -8.47
N GLY A 196 6.97 31.16 -8.50
CA GLY A 196 6.52 31.83 -9.72
C GLY A 196 6.08 30.78 -10.77
N GLN A 197 6.80 30.74 -11.90
CA GLN A 197 6.54 29.78 -12.99
C GLN A 197 7.45 28.55 -12.97
N ARG A 198 8.39 28.48 -12.04
CA ARG A 198 9.38 27.41 -11.94
C ARG A 198 8.93 26.37 -10.92
N PHE A 199 8.95 25.10 -11.29
CA PHE A 199 8.80 24.02 -10.31
C PHE A 199 9.98 23.99 -9.33
N LEU A 200 9.68 23.71 -8.08
CA LEU A 200 10.68 23.47 -7.03
C LEU A 200 11.50 22.21 -7.36
N LYS A 201 12.75 22.19 -6.89
CA LYS A 201 13.70 21.12 -7.11
C LYS A 201 14.07 20.43 -5.79
N LEU A 202 14.80 19.33 -5.90
CA LEU A 202 15.35 18.58 -4.77
C LEU A 202 15.95 19.52 -3.71
N GLY A 203 15.51 19.36 -2.47
CA GLY A 203 15.99 20.10 -1.32
C GLY A 203 15.39 21.52 -1.16
N GLU A 204 14.63 22.02 -2.13
CA GLU A 204 13.93 23.29 -2.00
C GLU A 204 12.71 23.16 -1.08
N ALA A 205 12.40 24.23 -0.36
CA ALA A 205 11.36 24.23 0.65
C ALA A 205 10.02 24.75 0.13
N PHE A 206 8.93 24.18 0.62
CA PHE A 206 7.57 24.67 0.39
C PHE A 206 6.74 24.65 1.68
N ARG A 207 5.62 25.35 1.70
CA ARG A 207 4.67 25.38 2.82
C ARG A 207 3.29 24.97 2.36
N TRP A 208 2.55 24.30 3.25
CA TRP A 208 1.23 23.78 2.94
C TRP A 208 0.16 24.19 3.98
N PRO A 209 -0.09 25.48 4.13
CA PRO A 209 -0.97 26.01 5.19
C PRO A 209 -2.45 25.57 5.01
N ALA A 210 -2.95 25.46 3.79
CA ALA A 210 -4.32 25.03 3.53
C ALA A 210 -4.57 23.60 4.02
N LEU A 211 -3.64 22.66 3.73
CA LEU A 211 -3.76 21.30 4.24
C LEU A 211 -3.63 21.24 5.77
N GLN A 212 -2.76 22.06 6.37
CA GLN A 212 -2.65 22.13 7.83
C GLN A 212 -3.98 22.54 8.48
N GLN A 213 -4.68 23.52 7.91
CA GLN A 213 -6.00 23.96 8.39
C GLN A 213 -7.05 22.85 8.22
N THR A 214 -7.03 22.17 7.09
CA THR A 214 -7.90 21.02 6.83
C THR A 214 -7.69 19.90 7.85
N LEU A 215 -6.43 19.52 8.12
CA LEU A 215 -6.12 18.50 9.14
C LEU A 215 -6.57 18.93 10.54
N ARG A 216 -6.41 20.22 10.90
CA ARG A 216 -6.94 20.74 12.18
C ARG A 216 -8.46 20.61 12.26
N ALA A 217 -9.16 21.01 11.21
CA ALA A 217 -10.62 20.92 11.18
C ALA A 217 -11.11 19.47 11.32
N VAL A 218 -10.47 18.53 10.63
CA VAL A 218 -10.78 17.08 10.72
C VAL A 218 -10.40 16.52 12.10
N ALA A 219 -9.29 16.92 12.67
CA ALA A 219 -8.85 16.53 14.01
C ALA A 219 -9.84 16.96 15.11
N GLU A 220 -10.40 18.15 14.98
CA GLU A 220 -11.31 18.75 15.97
C GLU A 220 -12.76 18.30 15.80
N ASN A 221 -13.24 18.14 14.57
CA ASN A 221 -14.65 17.91 14.26
C ASN A 221 -14.93 16.53 13.64
N GLY A 222 -13.92 15.65 13.56
CA GLY A 222 -14.07 14.31 12.97
C GLY A 222 -14.20 14.32 11.45
N ALA A 223 -14.50 13.15 10.88
CA ALA A 223 -14.65 12.98 9.44
C ALA A 223 -15.82 13.79 8.86
N SER A 224 -16.82 14.12 9.67
CA SER A 224 -17.98 14.94 9.24
C SER A 224 -17.56 16.32 8.74
N ALA A 225 -16.46 16.90 9.23
CA ALA A 225 -15.92 18.16 8.72
C ALA A 225 -15.59 18.08 7.23
N PHE A 226 -15.09 16.92 6.77
CA PHE A 226 -14.76 16.67 5.38
C PHE A 226 -15.99 16.27 4.55
N TYR A 227 -16.81 15.34 5.01
CA TYR A 227 -17.89 14.77 4.18
C TYR A 227 -19.18 15.58 4.19
N GLU A 228 -19.44 16.34 5.23
CA GLU A 228 -20.72 17.04 5.44
C GLU A 228 -20.52 18.52 5.76
N GLY A 229 -19.35 18.86 6.29
CA GLY A 229 -19.02 20.16 6.83
C GLY A 229 -18.38 21.13 5.85
N PRO A 230 -17.69 22.17 6.39
CA PRO A 230 -17.13 23.26 5.60
C PRO A 230 -16.01 22.80 4.65
N ILE A 231 -15.19 21.82 5.05
CA ILE A 231 -14.10 21.29 4.19
C ILE A 231 -14.68 20.64 2.94
N GLY A 232 -15.72 19.79 3.07
CA GLY A 232 -16.38 19.17 1.92
C GLY A 232 -17.03 20.18 0.98
N LYS A 233 -17.65 21.23 1.53
CA LYS A 233 -18.23 22.31 0.72
C LYS A 233 -17.17 23.06 -0.09
N ALA A 234 -16.06 23.44 0.53
CA ALA A 234 -14.94 24.11 -0.12
C ALA A 234 -14.27 23.22 -1.18
N LEU A 235 -14.07 21.93 -0.85
CA LEU A 235 -13.53 20.95 -1.79
C LEU A 235 -14.41 20.81 -3.04
N VAL A 236 -15.73 20.61 -2.86
CA VAL A 236 -16.67 20.47 -3.97
C VAL A 236 -16.72 21.73 -4.81
N GLU A 237 -16.68 22.92 -4.20
CA GLU A 237 -16.62 24.19 -4.93
C GLU A 237 -15.40 24.24 -5.85
N ASP A 238 -14.20 23.93 -5.32
CA ASP A 238 -12.96 23.97 -6.09
C ASP A 238 -12.94 22.94 -7.23
N VAL A 239 -13.32 21.68 -6.96
CA VAL A 239 -13.28 20.62 -7.99
C VAL A 239 -14.33 20.85 -9.08
N ARG A 240 -15.48 21.43 -8.75
CA ARG A 240 -16.51 21.80 -9.75
C ARG A 240 -16.07 22.96 -10.62
N LYS A 241 -15.37 23.95 -10.07
CA LYS A 241 -14.72 25.02 -10.87
C LYS A 241 -13.70 24.44 -11.85
N ALA A 242 -13.02 23.33 -11.47
CA ALA A 242 -12.11 22.62 -12.35
C ALA A 242 -12.84 21.72 -13.40
N GLY A 243 -14.15 21.53 -13.30
CA GLY A 243 -14.97 20.74 -14.23
C GLY A 243 -15.35 19.35 -13.76
N SER A 244 -15.11 18.99 -12.47
CA SER A 244 -15.58 17.73 -11.91
C SER A 244 -17.09 17.73 -11.70
N THR A 245 -17.67 16.52 -11.69
CA THR A 245 -19.10 16.29 -11.44
C THR A 245 -19.41 15.96 -9.99
N ILE A 246 -18.41 15.78 -9.14
CA ILE A 246 -18.59 15.43 -7.72
C ILE A 246 -19.44 16.50 -7.02
N SER A 247 -20.36 16.02 -6.19
CA SER A 247 -21.28 16.83 -5.39
C SER A 247 -21.07 16.60 -3.88
N LEU A 248 -21.62 17.50 -3.06
CA LEU A 248 -21.61 17.32 -1.61
C LEU A 248 -22.43 16.09 -1.18
N GLU A 249 -23.45 15.75 -1.94
CA GLU A 249 -24.26 14.56 -1.71
C GLU A 249 -23.48 13.27 -1.99
N ASP A 250 -22.54 13.28 -2.94
CA ASP A 250 -21.65 12.14 -3.17
C ASP A 250 -20.72 11.94 -1.96
N LEU A 251 -20.16 13.03 -1.44
CA LEU A 251 -19.34 12.98 -0.21
C LEU A 251 -20.16 12.45 0.97
N LYS A 252 -21.36 13.00 1.22
CA LYS A 252 -22.25 12.60 2.33
C LYS A 252 -22.67 11.14 2.25
N ALA A 253 -22.89 10.63 1.05
CA ALA A 253 -23.35 9.26 0.81
C ALA A 253 -22.23 8.22 0.97
N TYR A 254 -20.96 8.65 0.92
CA TYR A 254 -19.81 7.74 0.98
C TYR A 254 -19.73 7.00 2.32
N LYS A 255 -19.47 5.69 2.25
CA LYS A 255 -19.22 4.81 3.42
C LYS A 255 -18.06 3.87 3.15
N ALA A 256 -17.21 3.68 4.16
CA ALA A 256 -16.26 2.59 4.17
C ALA A 256 -17.01 1.26 4.38
N GLU A 257 -16.52 0.20 3.77
CA GLU A 257 -17.10 -1.15 3.90
C GLU A 257 -16.21 -2.00 4.79
N VAL A 258 -16.83 -2.87 5.59
CA VAL A 258 -16.13 -3.82 6.46
C VAL A 258 -16.47 -5.23 6.05
N SER A 259 -15.44 -6.07 5.89
CA SER A 259 -15.59 -7.47 5.51
C SER A 259 -14.52 -8.34 6.15
N SER A 260 -14.73 -9.67 6.14
CA SER A 260 -13.67 -10.60 6.50
C SER A 260 -12.63 -10.68 5.39
N ALA A 261 -11.35 -10.82 5.77
CA ALA A 261 -10.28 -11.08 4.82
C ALA A 261 -10.45 -12.44 4.12
N LEU A 262 -10.05 -12.52 2.85
CA LEU A 262 -9.79 -13.80 2.20
C LEU A 262 -8.54 -14.42 2.84
N ASN A 263 -8.49 -15.76 2.88
CA ASN A 263 -7.31 -16.45 3.39
C ASN A 263 -7.05 -17.78 2.67
N ILE A 264 -5.80 -18.20 2.74
CA ILE A 264 -5.33 -19.56 2.47
C ILE A 264 -4.39 -19.97 3.59
N THR A 265 -4.33 -21.27 3.88
CA THR A 265 -3.33 -21.82 4.79
C THR A 265 -2.32 -22.62 3.97
N LEU A 266 -1.06 -22.25 4.06
CA LEU A 266 0.06 -22.90 3.40
C LEU A 266 0.44 -24.20 4.12
N ASN A 267 1.16 -25.10 3.45
CA ASN A 267 1.56 -26.42 3.96
C ASN A 267 2.43 -26.35 5.23
N ASN A 268 3.13 -25.24 5.44
CA ASN A 268 3.87 -24.95 6.70
C ASN A 268 2.97 -24.39 7.81
N TYR A 269 1.65 -24.47 7.64
CA TYR A 269 0.63 -23.93 8.55
C TYR A 269 0.69 -22.40 8.75
N THR A 270 1.26 -21.68 7.80
CA THR A 270 1.16 -20.20 7.75
C THR A 270 -0.14 -19.83 7.06
N THR A 271 -0.99 -19.06 7.72
CA THR A 271 -2.21 -18.51 7.11
C THR A 271 -1.92 -17.12 6.55
N VAL A 272 -2.25 -16.93 5.29
CA VAL A 272 -2.11 -15.66 4.57
C VAL A 272 -3.48 -15.02 4.45
N PHE A 273 -3.63 -13.82 4.99
CA PHE A 273 -4.85 -13.01 4.92
C PHE A 273 -4.63 -11.84 3.96
N SER A 274 -5.59 -11.59 3.08
CA SER A 274 -5.52 -10.50 2.10
C SER A 274 -6.93 -10.00 1.76
N PRO A 275 -7.11 -8.73 1.30
CA PRO A 275 -8.43 -8.23 0.98
C PRO A 275 -9.06 -8.94 -0.24
N GLY A 276 -10.39 -9.08 -0.21
CA GLY A 276 -11.17 -9.56 -1.36
C GLY A 276 -11.33 -8.48 -2.45
N PRO A 277 -12.04 -8.82 -3.56
CA PRO A 277 -12.40 -7.85 -4.57
C PRO A 277 -13.08 -6.59 -3.96
N PRO A 278 -12.84 -5.42 -4.55
CA PRO A 278 -12.17 -5.12 -5.83
C PRO A 278 -10.64 -5.07 -5.76
N MET A 279 -10.00 -5.43 -4.64
CA MET A 279 -8.55 -5.47 -4.48
C MET A 279 -7.93 -6.75 -5.05
N GLY A 280 -6.59 -6.72 -5.19
CA GLY A 280 -5.80 -7.80 -5.79
C GLY A 280 -5.55 -9.03 -4.91
N GLY A 281 -6.06 -9.07 -3.66
CA GLY A 281 -5.71 -10.11 -2.70
C GLY A 281 -6.06 -11.52 -3.14
N ALA A 282 -7.20 -11.72 -3.82
CA ALA A 282 -7.54 -13.02 -4.38
C ALA A 282 -6.49 -13.53 -5.39
N VAL A 283 -5.93 -12.61 -6.20
CA VAL A 283 -4.86 -12.93 -7.17
C VAL A 283 -3.56 -13.28 -6.46
N LEU A 284 -3.18 -12.52 -5.43
CA LEU A 284 -2.00 -12.82 -4.60
C LEU A 284 -2.10 -14.22 -3.96
N LEU A 285 -3.22 -14.49 -3.31
CA LEU A 285 -3.47 -15.80 -2.66
C LEU A 285 -3.46 -16.94 -3.67
N PHE A 286 -4.01 -16.73 -4.87
CA PHE A 286 -4.00 -17.70 -5.96
C PHE A 286 -2.57 -18.01 -6.42
N ILE A 287 -1.72 -17.00 -6.62
CA ILE A 287 -0.31 -17.17 -6.98
C ILE A 287 0.41 -18.02 -5.93
N LEU A 288 0.27 -17.67 -4.65
CA LEU A 288 0.92 -18.40 -3.55
C LEU A 288 0.43 -19.85 -3.47
N LYS A 289 -0.88 -20.08 -3.62
CA LYS A 289 -1.47 -21.41 -3.58
C LYS A 289 -0.98 -22.34 -4.71
N ILE A 290 -0.70 -21.78 -5.89
CA ILE A 290 -0.14 -22.58 -6.99
C ILE A 290 1.32 -22.93 -6.71
N LEU A 291 2.12 -21.93 -6.32
CA LEU A 291 3.57 -22.08 -6.14
C LEU A 291 3.93 -22.99 -4.95
N GLU A 292 3.10 -23.03 -3.92
CA GLU A 292 3.34 -23.85 -2.73
C GLU A 292 3.63 -25.33 -3.04
N GLU A 293 2.94 -25.90 -4.00
CA GLU A 293 3.08 -27.33 -4.38
C GLU A 293 4.43 -27.65 -5.04
N TYR A 294 5.14 -26.65 -5.56
CA TYR A 294 6.46 -26.81 -6.15
C TYR A 294 7.59 -26.84 -5.10
N LYS A 295 7.23 -26.63 -3.82
CA LYS A 295 8.13 -26.80 -2.67
C LYS A 295 9.44 -26.03 -2.82
N LEU A 296 9.35 -24.78 -3.29
CA LEU A 296 10.51 -23.90 -3.36
C LEU A 296 11.20 -23.83 -1.99
N HIS A 297 12.51 -23.84 -1.96
CA HIS A 297 13.32 -23.81 -0.75
C HIS A 297 14.62 -23.02 -0.99
N LYS A 298 15.43 -22.84 0.04
CA LYS A 298 16.64 -22.00 0.01
C LYS A 298 17.60 -22.38 -1.13
N GLU A 299 17.74 -23.65 -1.43
CA GLU A 299 18.62 -24.17 -2.48
C GLU A 299 18.02 -24.05 -3.89
N SER A 300 16.74 -23.72 -4.05
CA SER A 300 16.08 -23.59 -5.37
C SER A 300 16.69 -22.51 -6.28
N LEU A 301 17.60 -21.69 -5.77
CA LEU A 301 18.34 -20.68 -6.53
C LEU A 301 19.86 -20.84 -6.42
N ALA A 302 20.38 -22.04 -6.07
CA ALA A 302 21.79 -22.25 -5.81
C ALA A 302 22.63 -22.24 -7.09
N THR A 303 22.14 -22.85 -8.17
CA THR A 303 22.83 -22.89 -9.47
C THR A 303 22.14 -22.02 -10.51
N PRO A 304 22.83 -21.65 -11.60
CA PRO A 304 22.21 -20.91 -12.71
C PRO A 304 21.04 -21.66 -13.35
N GLU A 305 21.10 -22.98 -13.45
CA GLU A 305 20.06 -23.84 -13.99
C GLU A 305 18.82 -23.81 -13.11
N GLU A 306 18.97 -24.02 -11.79
CA GLU A 306 17.89 -23.95 -10.81
C GLU A 306 17.24 -22.58 -10.77
N LYS A 307 18.03 -21.50 -10.80
CA LYS A 307 17.52 -20.13 -10.90
C LYS A 307 16.60 -19.97 -12.11
N MET A 308 17.05 -20.47 -13.24
CA MET A 308 16.32 -20.32 -14.49
C MET A 308 14.99 -21.10 -14.46
N GLU A 309 15.01 -22.35 -13.99
CA GLU A 309 13.82 -23.19 -13.89
C GLU A 309 12.81 -22.60 -12.91
N ASN A 310 13.25 -22.19 -11.72
CA ASN A 310 12.36 -21.67 -10.69
C ASN A 310 11.84 -20.26 -11.01
N TYR A 311 12.65 -19.39 -11.63
CA TYR A 311 12.13 -18.10 -12.09
C TYR A 311 11.21 -18.22 -13.29
N HIS A 312 11.43 -19.21 -14.19
CA HIS A 312 10.48 -19.54 -15.24
C HIS A 312 9.14 -19.97 -14.65
N LEU A 313 9.14 -20.89 -13.69
CA LEU A 313 7.96 -21.31 -12.97
C LEU A 313 7.21 -20.15 -12.32
N ILE A 314 7.93 -19.28 -11.61
CA ILE A 314 7.34 -18.09 -10.97
C ILE A 314 6.72 -17.17 -12.03
N ALA A 315 7.38 -16.95 -13.17
CA ALA A 315 6.86 -16.14 -14.27
C ALA A 315 5.56 -16.69 -14.84
N GLU A 316 5.49 -18.01 -15.07
CA GLU A 316 4.29 -18.68 -15.57
C GLU A 316 3.12 -18.52 -14.58
N VAL A 317 3.36 -18.71 -13.29
CA VAL A 317 2.33 -18.53 -12.27
C VAL A 317 1.88 -17.08 -12.16
N LEU A 318 2.81 -16.11 -12.25
CA LEU A 318 2.47 -14.69 -12.29
C LEU A 318 1.60 -14.33 -13.51
N LYS A 319 1.84 -14.92 -14.69
CA LYS A 319 0.99 -14.74 -15.87
C LYS A 319 -0.42 -15.24 -15.61
N PHE A 320 -0.57 -16.48 -15.11
CA PHE A 320 -1.88 -17.01 -14.72
C PHE A 320 -2.60 -16.11 -13.73
N GLY A 321 -1.88 -15.61 -12.70
CA GLY A 321 -2.44 -14.70 -11.69
C GLY A 321 -2.85 -13.35 -12.28
N ASN A 322 -1.92 -12.66 -12.94
CA ASN A 322 -2.16 -11.31 -13.45
C ASN A 322 -3.25 -11.25 -14.53
N MET A 323 -3.45 -12.33 -15.28
CA MET A 323 -4.56 -12.45 -16.23
C MET A 323 -5.94 -12.49 -15.56
N GLN A 324 -6.02 -12.76 -14.24
CA GLN A 324 -7.29 -12.75 -13.51
C GLN A 324 -7.67 -11.38 -12.93
N LYS A 325 -6.77 -10.39 -12.95
CA LYS A 325 -7.03 -9.04 -12.39
C LYS A 325 -8.29 -8.37 -12.92
N PRO A 326 -8.62 -8.40 -14.24
CA PRO A 326 -9.84 -7.80 -14.77
C PRO A 326 -11.14 -8.35 -14.20
N HIS A 327 -11.10 -9.55 -13.61
CA HIS A 327 -12.26 -10.20 -12.98
C HIS A 327 -12.46 -9.79 -11.50
N MET A 328 -11.51 -9.05 -10.92
CA MET A 328 -11.59 -8.57 -9.53
C MET A 328 -12.29 -7.20 -9.46
N SER A 329 -13.53 -7.17 -9.86
CA SER A 329 -14.38 -5.98 -9.83
C SER A 329 -15.11 -5.84 -8.49
N ASP A 330 -15.81 -4.73 -8.27
CA ASP A 330 -16.62 -4.53 -7.08
C ASP A 330 -17.71 -5.63 -6.95
N PRO A 331 -17.70 -6.43 -5.87
CA PRO A 331 -18.64 -7.53 -5.70
C PRO A 331 -20.09 -7.09 -5.50
N THR A 332 -20.34 -5.82 -5.17
CA THR A 332 -21.71 -5.26 -5.12
C THR A 332 -22.33 -5.16 -6.51
N PHE A 333 -21.50 -5.07 -7.54
CA PHE A 333 -21.90 -4.86 -8.94
C PHE A 333 -21.51 -6.00 -9.88
N SER A 334 -20.90 -7.08 -9.36
CA SER A 334 -20.36 -8.20 -10.15
C SER A 334 -20.28 -9.50 -9.35
N ASP A 335 -19.97 -10.61 -10.05
CA ASP A 335 -19.74 -11.93 -9.46
C ASP A 335 -18.31 -12.12 -8.92
N ALA A 336 -17.54 -11.05 -8.74
CA ALA A 336 -16.13 -11.11 -8.39
C ALA A 336 -15.86 -11.88 -7.09
N GLN A 337 -16.77 -11.86 -6.12
CA GLN A 337 -16.63 -12.63 -4.88
C GLN A 337 -16.72 -14.16 -5.13
N VAL A 338 -17.60 -14.60 -6.01
CA VAL A 338 -17.71 -16.01 -6.42
C VAL A 338 -16.48 -16.41 -7.21
N THR A 339 -16.06 -15.55 -8.14
CA THR A 339 -14.84 -15.72 -8.94
C THR A 339 -13.61 -15.86 -8.05
N ALA A 340 -13.42 -15.00 -7.06
CA ALA A 340 -12.30 -15.06 -6.12
C ALA A 340 -12.27 -16.41 -5.36
N ARG A 341 -13.42 -16.88 -4.85
CA ARG A 341 -13.50 -18.18 -4.17
C ARG A 341 -13.19 -19.33 -5.12
N THR A 342 -13.64 -19.24 -6.37
CA THR A 342 -13.38 -20.26 -7.40
C THR A 342 -11.88 -20.35 -7.71
N LEU A 343 -11.20 -19.22 -7.89
CA LEU A 343 -9.75 -19.17 -8.10
C LEU A 343 -8.97 -19.82 -6.95
N LEU A 344 -9.42 -19.64 -5.71
CA LEU A 344 -8.76 -20.20 -4.53
C LEU A 344 -9.09 -21.70 -4.30
N SER A 345 -9.84 -22.35 -5.19
CA SER A 345 -10.15 -23.78 -5.09
C SER A 345 -8.97 -24.65 -5.49
N ASP A 346 -8.83 -25.83 -4.85
CA ASP A 346 -7.80 -26.82 -5.20
C ASP A 346 -7.93 -27.31 -6.64
N LYS A 347 -9.17 -27.35 -7.16
CA LYS A 347 -9.44 -27.76 -8.54
C LYS A 347 -8.75 -26.82 -9.54
N ILE A 348 -8.87 -25.51 -9.35
CA ILE A 348 -8.23 -24.52 -10.25
C ILE A 348 -6.72 -24.53 -10.06
N ALA A 349 -6.21 -24.63 -8.85
CA ALA A 349 -4.77 -24.73 -8.61
C ALA A 349 -4.17 -25.97 -9.30
N LYS A 350 -4.81 -27.14 -9.21
CA LYS A 350 -4.39 -28.34 -9.93
C LYS A 350 -4.44 -28.19 -11.45
N LEU A 351 -5.50 -27.55 -11.97
CA LEU A 351 -5.62 -27.26 -13.40
C LEU A 351 -4.47 -26.39 -13.91
N VAL A 352 -4.14 -25.31 -13.18
CA VAL A 352 -3.05 -24.42 -13.58
C VAL A 352 -1.72 -25.17 -13.57
N ARG A 353 -1.42 -25.92 -12.51
CA ARG A 353 -0.19 -26.73 -12.43
C ARG A 353 -0.06 -27.71 -13.59
N SER A 354 -1.16 -28.32 -14.06
CA SER A 354 -1.13 -29.21 -15.22
C SER A 354 -0.91 -28.50 -16.57
N ARG A 355 -1.03 -27.19 -16.62
CA ARG A 355 -0.78 -26.35 -17.81
C ARG A 355 0.62 -25.76 -17.86
N ILE A 356 1.32 -25.67 -16.72
CA ILE A 356 2.69 -25.19 -16.66
C ILE A 356 3.64 -26.28 -17.15
N ASP A 357 4.46 -25.97 -18.14
CA ASP A 357 5.45 -26.87 -18.73
C ASP A 357 6.77 -26.15 -19.06
N ASP A 358 7.77 -26.89 -19.53
CA ASP A 358 9.12 -26.39 -19.78
C ASP A 358 9.29 -25.77 -21.18
N ARG A 359 8.21 -25.65 -21.96
CA ARG A 359 8.28 -25.17 -23.36
C ARG A 359 8.45 -23.66 -23.48
N GLY A 360 8.27 -22.93 -22.37
CA GLY A 360 8.44 -21.51 -22.32
C GLY A 360 7.14 -20.73 -22.52
N ASP A 361 7.20 -19.58 -23.20
CA ASP A 361 6.10 -18.67 -23.32
C ASP A 361 4.95 -19.20 -24.20
N HIS A 362 3.74 -19.14 -23.66
CA HIS A 362 2.52 -19.57 -24.34
C HIS A 362 1.71 -18.35 -24.85
N PRO A 363 0.82 -18.54 -25.85
CA PRO A 363 -0.14 -17.51 -26.24
C PRO A 363 -1.06 -17.12 -25.06
N LEU A 364 -1.52 -15.86 -25.03
CA LEU A 364 -2.32 -15.31 -23.91
C LEU A 364 -3.56 -16.15 -23.54
N ASN A 365 -4.20 -16.81 -24.51
CA ASN A 365 -5.34 -17.66 -24.27
C ASN A 365 -5.01 -18.90 -23.39
N HIS A 366 -3.75 -19.33 -23.36
CA HIS A 366 -3.30 -20.41 -22.46
C HIS A 366 -3.46 -20.03 -20.97
N TYR A 367 -3.24 -18.76 -20.64
CA TYR A 367 -3.32 -18.24 -19.27
C TYR A 367 -4.72 -17.81 -18.85
N GLN A 368 -5.68 -17.82 -19.79
CA GLN A 368 -7.07 -17.50 -19.49
C GLN A 368 -7.75 -18.67 -18.79
N LEU A 369 -8.28 -18.42 -17.59
CA LEU A 369 -9.05 -19.41 -16.81
C LEU A 369 -10.55 -19.11 -16.84
N LEU A 370 -10.90 -17.86 -17.14
CA LEU A 370 -12.25 -17.33 -17.17
C LEU A 370 -12.48 -16.67 -18.53
N GLU A 371 -13.73 -16.48 -18.95
CA GLU A 371 -14.06 -15.82 -20.21
C GLU A 371 -13.47 -14.40 -20.24
N SER A 372 -12.87 -14.06 -21.39
CA SER A 372 -11.97 -12.93 -21.56
C SER A 372 -12.60 -11.58 -21.26
N ALA A 373 -12.07 -10.87 -20.28
CA ALA A 373 -12.11 -9.41 -20.27
C ALA A 373 -10.88 -8.90 -21.03
N SER A 374 -11.06 -7.99 -21.98
CA SER A 374 -9.95 -7.36 -22.70
C SER A 374 -9.12 -6.53 -21.70
N SER A 375 -7.84 -6.83 -21.54
CA SER A 375 -6.95 -6.03 -20.70
C SER A 375 -6.33 -4.91 -21.52
N HIS A 376 -6.56 -3.66 -21.12
CA HIS A 376 -5.74 -2.54 -21.56
C HIS A 376 -4.55 -2.37 -20.63
N ARG A 377 -3.42 -1.90 -21.16
CA ARG A 377 -2.21 -1.63 -20.38
C ARG A 377 -2.48 -0.57 -19.33
N TYR A 378 -2.13 -0.90 -18.10
CA TYR A 378 -2.36 -0.08 -16.94
C TYR A 378 -1.03 0.40 -16.35
N LYS A 379 -0.77 1.70 -16.42
CA LYS A 379 0.47 2.31 -15.89
C LYS A 379 0.14 3.19 -14.70
N THR A 380 -0.01 2.61 -13.52
CA THR A 380 -0.06 3.40 -12.27
C THR A 380 1.22 3.22 -11.48
N LYS A 381 1.69 4.31 -10.85
CA LYS A 381 2.93 4.33 -10.07
C LYS A 381 2.82 5.07 -8.73
N GLY A 382 1.62 5.53 -8.32
CA GLY A 382 1.41 6.30 -7.09
C GLY A 382 0.62 5.50 -6.06
N THR A 383 1.25 5.08 -4.96
CA THR A 383 0.62 4.36 -3.85
C THR A 383 1.59 4.39 -2.68
N THR A 384 1.11 4.20 -1.46
CA THR A 384 1.93 4.04 -0.24
C THR A 384 1.48 2.83 0.57
N GLN A 385 2.39 2.24 1.32
CA GLN A 385 2.14 1.09 2.19
C GLN A 385 2.58 1.39 3.62
N ILE A 386 1.73 1.05 4.58
CA ILE A 386 2.05 1.08 6.01
C ILE A 386 1.87 -0.31 6.60
N SER A 387 2.87 -0.76 7.35
CA SER A 387 2.84 -2.02 8.10
C SER A 387 3.09 -1.74 9.57
N VAL A 388 2.20 -2.22 10.43
CA VAL A 388 2.30 -2.05 11.90
C VAL A 388 2.13 -3.37 12.60
N LEU A 389 3.00 -3.66 13.54
CA LEU A 389 2.88 -4.73 14.53
C LEU A 389 2.97 -4.11 15.92
N ALA A 390 1.93 -4.29 16.74
CA ALA A 390 1.89 -3.76 18.10
C ALA A 390 2.33 -4.81 19.14
N ALA A 391 2.62 -4.35 20.35
CA ALA A 391 3.12 -5.19 21.45
C ALA A 391 2.12 -6.26 21.92
N ASP A 392 0.82 -6.03 21.71
CA ASP A 392 -0.25 -6.99 22.03
C ASP A 392 -0.41 -8.10 20.97
N GLY A 393 0.41 -8.08 19.91
CA GLY A 393 0.34 -8.98 18.78
C GLY A 393 -0.70 -8.59 17.71
N SER A 394 -1.44 -7.50 17.90
CA SER A 394 -2.32 -6.97 16.86
C SER A 394 -1.50 -6.33 15.73
N ALA A 395 -1.98 -6.46 14.50
CA ALA A 395 -1.25 -6.00 13.33
C ALA A 395 -2.15 -5.29 12.32
N VAL A 396 -1.57 -4.35 11.59
CA VAL A 396 -2.24 -3.62 10.50
C VAL A 396 -1.34 -3.55 9.28
N SER A 397 -1.87 -4.00 8.16
CA SER A 397 -1.35 -3.68 6.84
C SER A 397 -2.31 -2.72 6.16
N ALA A 398 -1.84 -1.56 5.72
CA ALA A 398 -2.68 -0.55 5.11
C ALA A 398 -2.04 0.02 3.85
N THR A 399 -2.80 0.05 2.76
CA THR A 399 -2.38 0.64 1.49
C THR A 399 -3.26 1.82 1.16
N SER A 400 -2.67 2.99 0.91
CA SER A 400 -3.37 4.23 0.52
C SER A 400 -2.87 4.75 -0.83
N THR A 401 -3.76 5.38 -1.58
CA THR A 401 -3.45 5.85 -2.93
C THR A 401 -4.31 7.04 -3.35
N ILE A 402 -3.78 7.82 -4.30
CA ILE A 402 -4.52 8.75 -5.16
C ILE A 402 -4.42 8.32 -6.64
N ASN A 403 -3.98 7.08 -6.89
CA ASN A 403 -3.73 6.39 -8.15
C ASN A 403 -2.45 6.85 -8.88
N TYR A 404 -2.50 7.75 -9.83
CA TYR A 404 -1.31 8.23 -10.54
C TYR A 404 -0.51 9.21 -9.68
N PRO A 405 0.77 9.43 -9.97
CA PRO A 405 1.52 10.47 -9.29
C PRO A 405 0.80 11.81 -9.37
N PHE A 406 0.45 12.39 -8.21
CA PHE A 406 -0.40 13.56 -8.04
C PHE A 406 -1.85 13.39 -8.57
N GLY A 407 -2.33 12.16 -8.71
CA GLY A 407 -3.72 11.83 -9.02
C GLY A 407 -4.24 12.45 -10.31
N SER A 408 -5.34 13.18 -10.21
CA SER A 408 -5.95 13.91 -11.31
C SER A 408 -5.23 15.19 -11.70
N PHE A 409 -4.19 15.59 -10.98
CA PHE A 409 -3.57 16.92 -11.03
C PHE A 409 -4.51 18.05 -10.64
N ILE A 410 -5.63 17.78 -9.98
CA ILE A 410 -6.51 18.81 -9.44
C ILE A 410 -6.17 19.04 -7.98
N TYR A 411 -5.84 20.29 -7.67
CA TYR A 411 -5.50 20.79 -6.35
C TYR A 411 -6.58 21.77 -5.86
N SER A 412 -7.15 21.50 -4.69
CA SER A 412 -8.08 22.41 -4.05
C SER A 412 -7.31 23.49 -3.28
N ASN A 413 -7.34 24.72 -3.75
CA ASN A 413 -6.65 25.83 -3.11
C ASN A 413 -7.20 26.14 -1.72
N GLN A 414 -8.52 25.96 -1.52
CA GLN A 414 -9.16 26.25 -0.24
C GLN A 414 -8.82 25.19 0.83
N THR A 415 -8.69 23.94 0.43
CA THR A 415 -8.48 22.82 1.37
C THR A 415 -7.06 22.27 1.38
N GLY A 416 -6.26 22.59 0.38
CA GLY A 416 -4.93 22.03 0.20
C GLY A 416 -4.92 20.56 -0.23
N ILE A 417 -6.04 20.00 -0.67
CA ILE A 417 -6.16 18.59 -1.02
C ILE A 417 -5.84 18.38 -2.50
N ILE A 418 -5.00 17.37 -2.78
CA ILE A 418 -4.76 16.84 -4.12
C ILE A 418 -5.77 15.71 -4.36
N LEU A 419 -6.49 15.73 -5.50
CA LEU A 419 -7.54 14.77 -5.80
C LEU A 419 -7.01 13.60 -6.61
N ASN A 420 -7.53 12.41 -6.30
CA ASN A 420 -7.27 11.17 -7.02
C ASN A 420 -7.74 11.22 -8.49
N ASN A 421 -7.29 10.24 -9.29
CA ASN A 421 -7.85 9.92 -10.60
C ASN A 421 -8.28 8.45 -10.68
N GLU A 422 -8.92 7.97 -9.64
CA GLU A 422 -9.18 6.55 -9.41
C GLU A 422 -10.17 5.93 -10.39
N LEU A 423 -10.99 6.74 -11.09
CA LEU A 423 -11.83 6.24 -12.18
C LEU A 423 -11.01 5.68 -13.36
N ALA A 424 -9.73 6.02 -13.46
CA ALA A 424 -8.81 5.45 -14.44
C ALA A 424 -8.63 3.93 -14.29
N ASP A 425 -8.85 3.39 -13.09
CA ASP A 425 -8.70 1.96 -12.82
C ASP A 425 -9.78 1.11 -13.49
N PHE A 426 -10.88 1.70 -13.91
CA PHE A 426 -11.86 1.04 -14.76
C PHE A 426 -11.36 0.78 -16.19
N CYS A 427 -10.26 1.39 -16.62
CA CYS A 427 -9.64 1.12 -17.93
C CYS A 427 -9.07 -0.30 -18.07
N ILE A 428 -8.97 -1.06 -16.98
CA ILE A 428 -8.50 -2.45 -17.00
C ILE A 428 -9.50 -3.43 -17.63
N ALA A 429 -10.80 -3.08 -17.59
CA ALA A 429 -11.88 -3.94 -18.08
C ALA A 429 -12.81 -3.16 -19.02
N ASN A 430 -13.14 -3.77 -20.16
CA ASN A 430 -14.08 -3.17 -21.10
C ASN A 430 -15.53 -3.44 -20.66
N ARG A 431 -16.02 -2.68 -19.69
CA ARG A 431 -17.38 -2.78 -19.17
C ARG A 431 -17.93 -1.42 -18.73
N SER A 432 -19.25 -1.32 -18.66
CA SER A 432 -19.92 -0.14 -18.11
C SER A 432 -19.63 0.00 -16.61
N ILE A 433 -19.42 1.23 -16.16
CA ILE A 433 -19.29 1.61 -14.75
C ILE A 433 -20.60 2.13 -14.21
N LYS A 434 -20.80 2.01 -12.89
CA LYS A 434 -22.06 2.40 -12.23
C LYS A 434 -21.80 3.38 -11.09
N PRO A 435 -22.72 4.29 -10.78
CA PRO A 435 -22.61 5.15 -9.60
C PRO A 435 -22.46 4.33 -8.31
N GLY A 436 -21.55 4.75 -7.43
CA GLY A 436 -21.25 4.07 -6.17
C GLY A 436 -20.31 2.88 -6.30
N GLU A 437 -19.98 2.44 -7.50
CA GLU A 437 -19.06 1.33 -7.74
C GLU A 437 -17.62 1.73 -7.37
N LYS A 438 -16.90 0.80 -6.74
CA LYS A 438 -15.47 0.96 -6.40
C LYS A 438 -14.60 0.46 -7.54
N PRO A 439 -13.61 1.23 -8.01
CA PRO A 439 -12.68 0.79 -9.05
C PRO A 439 -11.86 -0.43 -8.62
N PRO A 440 -11.56 -1.37 -9.55
CA PRO A 440 -10.66 -2.47 -9.26
C PRO A 440 -9.26 -1.96 -8.89
N SER A 441 -8.53 -2.72 -8.06
CA SER A 441 -7.20 -2.32 -7.58
C SER A 441 -6.24 -3.49 -7.49
N ALA A 442 -4.95 -3.21 -7.67
CA ALA A 442 -3.88 -4.17 -7.39
C ALA A 442 -3.39 -4.12 -5.93
N MET A 443 -3.96 -3.28 -5.07
CA MET A 443 -3.59 -3.21 -3.65
C MET A 443 -3.84 -4.54 -2.95
N VAL A 444 -2.85 -4.97 -2.13
CA VAL A 444 -2.87 -6.25 -1.41
C VAL A 444 -2.28 -6.10 0.00
N PRO A 445 -2.79 -5.18 0.84
CA PRO A 445 -2.33 -5.14 2.23
C PRO A 445 -2.62 -6.49 2.88
N SER A 446 -1.57 -7.21 3.29
CA SER A 446 -1.67 -8.60 3.71
C SER A 446 -1.01 -8.83 5.06
N ILE A 447 -1.51 -9.83 5.79
CA ILE A 447 -0.95 -10.30 7.06
C ILE A 447 -0.81 -11.80 6.99
N LEU A 448 0.37 -12.29 7.34
CA LEU A 448 0.67 -13.72 7.42
C LEU A 448 0.90 -14.08 8.90
N VAL A 449 0.28 -15.15 9.34
CA VAL A 449 0.40 -15.65 10.71
C VAL A 449 0.81 -17.11 10.67
N SER A 450 1.99 -17.43 11.24
CA SER A 450 2.45 -18.80 11.36
C SER A 450 1.76 -19.55 12.50
N LYS A 451 1.86 -20.87 12.50
CA LYS A 451 1.37 -21.71 13.61
C LYS A 451 2.03 -21.38 14.95
N THR A 452 3.26 -20.88 14.93
CA THR A 452 4.03 -20.48 16.12
C THR A 452 3.71 -19.08 16.60
N GLY A 453 2.87 -18.32 15.85
CA GLY A 453 2.53 -16.94 16.15
C GLY A 453 3.45 -15.90 15.52
N ASP A 454 4.45 -16.33 14.73
CA ASP A 454 5.27 -15.38 13.96
C ASP A 454 4.41 -14.69 12.91
N MET A 455 4.63 -13.39 12.73
CA MET A 455 3.83 -12.58 11.82
C MET A 455 4.70 -11.89 10.76
N LEU A 456 4.16 -11.80 9.55
CA LEU A 456 4.66 -10.93 8.50
C LEU A 456 3.53 -9.98 8.07
N VAL A 457 3.75 -8.68 8.23
CA VAL A 457 2.83 -7.63 7.81
C VAL A 457 3.41 -6.99 6.57
N ILE A 458 2.72 -7.12 5.44
CA ILE A 458 3.28 -6.76 4.13
C ILE A 458 2.22 -6.19 3.21
N GLY A 459 2.65 -5.37 2.29
CA GLY A 459 1.91 -4.86 1.15
C GLY A 459 2.90 -4.21 0.20
N GLY A 460 2.41 -3.44 -0.74
CA GLY A 460 3.29 -2.81 -1.73
C GLY A 460 2.68 -1.57 -2.37
N ALA A 461 3.52 -0.82 -3.05
CA ALA A 461 3.21 0.33 -3.88
C ALA A 461 3.75 0.10 -5.30
N GLY A 462 3.21 0.82 -6.29
CA GLY A 462 3.67 0.69 -7.68
C GLY A 462 2.61 0.21 -8.68
N GLY A 463 1.34 0.44 -8.37
CA GLY A 463 0.20 0.18 -9.26
C GLY A 463 0.09 -1.29 -9.67
N ALA A 464 0.15 -1.59 -10.97
CA ALA A 464 0.01 -2.95 -11.50
C ALA A 464 1.02 -3.95 -10.92
N TRP A 465 2.19 -3.48 -10.47
CA TRP A 465 3.28 -4.30 -9.94
C TRP A 465 3.07 -4.80 -8.52
N ILE A 466 2.15 -4.19 -7.76
CA ILE A 466 1.95 -4.46 -6.32
C ILE A 466 1.77 -5.95 -6.05
N ILE A 467 0.94 -6.64 -6.82
CA ILE A 467 0.66 -8.09 -6.61
C ILE A 467 1.94 -8.90 -6.82
N SER A 468 2.65 -8.69 -7.92
CA SER A 468 3.88 -9.42 -8.24
C SER A 468 4.99 -9.13 -7.24
N ALA A 469 5.19 -7.86 -6.85
CA ALA A 469 6.19 -7.44 -5.88
C ALA A 469 5.92 -8.07 -4.50
N THR A 470 4.67 -8.01 -4.04
CA THR A 470 4.28 -8.61 -2.75
C THR A 470 4.43 -10.13 -2.78
N ALA A 471 4.02 -10.79 -3.89
CA ALA A 471 4.21 -12.23 -4.05
C ALA A 471 5.69 -12.60 -4.01
N MET A 472 6.55 -11.90 -4.75
CA MET A 472 8.00 -12.15 -4.77
C MET A 472 8.63 -11.96 -3.38
N ALA A 473 8.29 -10.89 -2.66
CA ALA A 473 8.79 -10.66 -1.30
C ALA A 473 8.37 -11.78 -0.33
N ILE A 474 7.11 -12.25 -0.41
CA ILE A 474 6.62 -13.38 0.38
C ILE A 474 7.38 -14.68 0.02
N ILE A 475 7.55 -14.98 -1.26
CA ILE A 475 8.31 -16.14 -1.75
C ILE A 475 9.75 -16.10 -1.24
N ASN A 476 10.42 -14.95 -1.39
CA ASN A 476 11.79 -14.74 -0.93
C ASN A 476 11.91 -14.99 0.58
N LYS A 477 10.97 -14.46 1.37
CA LYS A 477 10.99 -14.60 2.84
C LYS A 477 10.64 -15.99 3.32
N LEU A 478 9.54 -16.58 2.82
CA LEU A 478 9.00 -17.84 3.36
C LEU A 478 9.69 -19.07 2.81
N TRP A 479 10.08 -19.05 1.54
CA TRP A 479 10.57 -20.26 0.87
C TRP A 479 12.05 -20.17 0.51
N LEU A 480 12.52 -19.03 0.00
CA LEU A 480 13.93 -18.90 -0.43
C LEU A 480 14.88 -18.53 0.71
N GLY A 481 14.38 -18.35 1.94
CA GLY A 481 15.19 -18.16 3.14
C GLY A 481 15.88 -16.80 3.27
N TYR A 482 15.41 -15.79 2.54
CA TYR A 482 15.94 -14.43 2.64
C TYR A 482 15.54 -13.78 3.98
N ASP A 483 16.38 -12.89 4.50
CA ASP A 483 15.97 -12.00 5.57
C ASP A 483 14.98 -10.95 5.07
N LEU A 484 14.46 -10.08 5.94
CA LEU A 484 13.46 -9.09 5.53
C LEU A 484 14.00 -8.06 4.55
N GLU A 485 15.24 -7.60 4.77
CA GLU A 485 15.87 -6.60 3.92
C GLU A 485 16.12 -7.15 2.51
N HIS A 486 16.74 -8.33 2.42
CA HIS A 486 17.01 -8.99 1.15
C HIS A 486 15.72 -9.44 0.44
N ALA A 487 14.69 -9.87 1.19
CA ALA A 487 13.41 -10.26 0.60
C ALA A 487 12.70 -9.10 -0.13
N ILE A 488 12.88 -7.87 0.36
CA ILE A 488 12.28 -6.65 -0.21
C ILE A 488 13.19 -6.01 -1.26
N SER A 489 14.51 -6.00 -1.04
CA SER A 489 15.47 -5.35 -1.93
C SER A 489 15.87 -6.21 -3.14
N ALA A 490 15.53 -7.50 -3.13
CA ALA A 490 15.77 -8.37 -4.28
C ALA A 490 14.98 -7.87 -5.50
N PRO A 491 15.62 -7.83 -6.70
CA PRO A 491 14.96 -7.41 -7.91
C PRO A 491 13.71 -8.25 -8.19
N ILE A 492 12.64 -7.61 -8.61
CA ILE A 492 11.37 -8.26 -8.90
C ILE A 492 11.14 -8.44 -10.39
N MET A 493 10.27 -9.40 -10.73
CA MET A 493 9.69 -9.52 -12.05
C MET A 493 8.17 -9.34 -11.97
N HIS A 494 7.61 -8.83 -13.07
CA HIS A 494 6.19 -8.61 -13.25
C HIS A 494 5.77 -9.12 -14.62
N THR A 495 4.52 -9.54 -14.76
CA THR A 495 3.97 -9.99 -16.04
C THR A 495 2.77 -9.12 -16.43
N GLU A 496 2.78 -8.63 -17.67
CA GLU A 496 1.71 -7.79 -18.21
C GLU A 496 1.37 -8.26 -19.63
N GLY A 497 0.22 -8.91 -19.78
CA GLY A 497 -0.16 -9.54 -21.04
C GLY A 497 0.87 -10.61 -21.44
N ASP A 498 1.45 -10.44 -22.63
CA ASP A 498 2.47 -11.31 -23.22
C ASP A 498 3.90 -10.94 -22.80
N LYS A 499 4.09 -9.94 -21.94
CA LYS A 499 5.41 -9.44 -21.55
C LYS A 499 5.79 -9.90 -20.14
N ILE A 500 7.09 -10.15 -19.96
CA ILE A 500 7.74 -10.25 -18.66
C ILE A 500 8.62 -9.02 -18.49
N LEU A 501 8.42 -8.29 -17.41
CA LEU A 501 9.12 -7.05 -17.07
C LEU A 501 10.01 -7.33 -15.86
N PHE A 502 11.24 -6.80 -15.88
CA PHE A 502 12.22 -7.00 -14.82
C PHE A 502 12.72 -5.67 -14.29
N GLU A 503 12.98 -5.60 -13.00
CA GLU A 503 13.77 -4.51 -12.43
C GLU A 503 15.22 -4.58 -12.89
N THR A 504 15.87 -3.41 -12.91
CA THR A 504 17.33 -3.31 -13.11
C THR A 504 18.05 -4.19 -12.09
N ASN A 505 19.09 -4.89 -12.50
CA ASN A 505 19.86 -5.88 -11.72
C ASN A 505 19.18 -7.25 -11.51
N PHE A 506 18.05 -7.53 -12.16
CA PHE A 506 17.60 -8.91 -12.26
C PHE A 506 18.65 -9.73 -13.07
N SER A 507 18.93 -10.97 -12.64
CA SER A 507 20.08 -11.77 -13.12
C SER A 507 20.19 -11.86 -14.66
N GLU A 508 21.32 -11.41 -15.22
CA GLU A 508 21.62 -11.50 -16.66
C GLU A 508 21.65 -12.95 -17.20
N VAL A 509 21.91 -13.92 -16.33
CA VAL A 509 21.96 -15.35 -16.69
C VAL A 509 20.59 -15.85 -17.22
N LEU A 510 19.50 -15.26 -16.73
CA LEU A 510 18.15 -15.58 -17.18
C LEU A 510 17.86 -15.13 -18.61
N PHE A 511 18.46 -14.03 -19.05
CA PHE A 511 18.22 -13.46 -20.37
C PHE A 511 18.83 -14.29 -21.51
N ALA A 512 19.93 -15.00 -21.28
CA ALA A 512 20.64 -15.73 -22.33
C ALA A 512 19.83 -16.91 -22.89
N LYS A 513 19.02 -17.58 -22.08
CA LYS A 513 18.21 -18.75 -22.47
C LYS A 513 16.77 -18.37 -22.87
N TRP A 514 16.27 -17.21 -22.38
CA TRP A 514 14.93 -16.71 -22.72
C TRP A 514 14.87 -15.92 -24.03
N LYS A 515 15.89 -16.03 -24.88
CA LYS A 515 16.00 -15.33 -26.18
C LYS A 515 14.83 -15.55 -27.15
N GLY A 516 13.93 -16.46 -26.87
CA GLY A 516 12.69 -16.68 -27.65
C GLY A 516 11.43 -16.06 -27.04
N MET A 517 11.50 -15.52 -25.81
CA MET A 517 10.39 -14.88 -25.13
C MET A 517 10.34 -13.38 -25.43
N ARG A 518 9.15 -12.79 -25.44
CA ARG A 518 8.99 -11.32 -25.57
C ARG A 518 9.40 -10.64 -24.26
N LEU A 519 10.71 -10.41 -24.12
CA LEU A 519 11.29 -9.68 -23.01
C LEU A 519 11.18 -8.17 -23.29
N ASP A 520 10.58 -7.42 -22.41
CA ASP A 520 10.63 -5.96 -22.41
C ASP A 520 11.51 -5.52 -21.23
N LEU A 521 12.76 -5.15 -21.57
CA LEU A 521 13.72 -4.57 -20.62
C LEU A 521 13.41 -3.09 -20.37
N SER A 522 12.15 -2.69 -20.37
CA SER A 522 11.79 -1.31 -20.10
C SER A 522 12.25 -0.96 -18.68
N GLN A 523 13.18 -0.04 -18.61
CA GLN A 523 13.73 0.55 -17.40
C GLN A 523 12.60 1.09 -16.51
N LEU A 524 12.62 0.68 -15.27
CA LEU A 524 11.87 1.31 -14.18
C LEU A 524 12.62 2.55 -13.67
#